data_a513e1bc86ff446ff9fa621b760e8309
#
_entry.id   a513e1bc86ff446ff9fa621b760e8309
#
_cell.length_a   1.000
_cell.length_b   1.000
_cell.length_c   1.000
_cell.angle_alpha   90.00
_cell.angle_beta   90.00
_cell.angle_gamma   90.00
#
_symmetry.space_group_name_H-M   'P 1'
#
loop_
_entity.id
_entity.type
_entity.pdbx_description
1 polymer ?
#
loop_
_entity_poly.entity_id
_entity_poly.type
_entity_poly.pdbx_seq_one_letter_code
_entity_poly.pdbx_strand_id
1 'polypeptide(L)'
;MKHFLQTEAWEAFQQAQQRHTVRRADKGWQYYGIIEHGRLNHRLYVPYGPEADNDAAQEAALKDIITTGRQYGADFVRVDPRTTRLEQLQNLGFRKAKSLQPDRTIINDVTMDHDAILANAKQAVRYTWRKNQKAGVRFHTSYEPADIEIFLDMIHDVAKRTGMQPHSDAYFRQMAEVLFPRKAAGLMYATLEDKPVASLIFFSDGTTMAYAHAASYTAQRNLSPATALVVSALFYAHDTGHKFFDFYGIAPDDVPKDHPWAGFTHFKKSFGGTPVDYIGTWEKPLHPLRYRLYHLYQALYQHVRSLRQASYRRSHK
;
A
#
# COMPACT_ATOMS: atom_id res chain seq x y z
N MET A 1 -3.66 16.19 -1.69
CA MET A 1 -4.41 14.95 -1.33
C MET A 1 -3.55 14.23 -0.30
N LYS A 2 -4.08 14.03 0.90
CA LYS A 2 -3.39 13.28 1.97
C LYS A 2 -3.25 11.81 1.53
N HIS A 3 -2.34 11.09 2.16
CA HIS A 3 -2.19 9.65 1.98
C HIS A 3 -2.30 8.96 3.32
N PHE A 4 -2.96 7.78 3.39
CA PHE A 4 -3.18 7.09 4.66
C PHE A 4 -1.88 6.85 5.46
N LEU A 5 -0.73 6.63 4.78
CA LEU A 5 0.59 6.49 5.43
C LEU A 5 1.10 7.80 6.07
N GLN A 6 0.47 8.95 5.80
CA GLN A 6 0.80 10.24 6.38
C GLN A 6 -0.20 10.68 7.45
N THR A 7 -1.21 9.84 7.78
CA THR A 7 -2.22 10.15 8.81
C THR A 7 -1.71 9.89 10.23
N GLU A 8 -2.33 10.56 11.20
CA GLU A 8 -2.07 10.33 12.63
C GLU A 8 -2.47 8.91 13.07
N ALA A 9 -3.53 8.37 12.47
CA ALA A 9 -3.95 6.99 12.74
C ALA A 9 -2.87 5.98 12.34
N TRP A 10 -2.26 6.18 11.16
CA TRP A 10 -1.14 5.33 10.75
C TRP A 10 0.08 5.49 11.65
N GLU A 11 0.39 6.71 12.08
CA GLU A 11 1.45 6.97 13.06
C GLU A 11 1.19 6.22 14.38
N ALA A 12 -0.04 6.30 14.91
CA ALA A 12 -0.43 5.57 16.12
C ALA A 12 -0.22 4.06 15.97
N PHE A 13 -0.54 3.49 14.80
CA PHE A 13 -0.26 2.09 14.52
C PHE A 13 1.25 1.79 14.48
N GLN A 14 2.07 2.66 13.89
CA GLN A 14 3.52 2.48 13.89
C GLN A 14 4.13 2.59 15.30
N GLN A 15 3.60 3.47 16.14
CA GLN A 15 4.00 3.58 17.56
C GLN A 15 3.60 2.33 18.34
N ALA A 16 2.42 1.77 18.09
CA ALA A 16 2.00 0.49 18.67
C ALA A 16 2.92 -0.67 18.25
N GLN A 17 3.52 -0.60 17.03
CA GLN A 17 4.59 -1.50 16.58
C GLN A 17 5.97 -1.17 17.19
N GLN A 18 6.02 -0.32 18.23
CA GLN A 18 7.25 0.14 18.90
C GLN A 18 8.25 0.84 17.97
N ARG A 19 7.77 1.44 16.87
CA ARG A 19 8.62 2.23 15.98
C ARG A 19 8.76 3.66 16.50
N HIS A 20 9.95 4.21 16.40
CA HIS A 20 10.21 5.60 16.70
C HIS A 20 9.71 6.47 15.55
N THR A 21 8.77 7.36 15.81
CA THR A 21 8.11 8.20 14.81
C THR A 21 8.43 9.67 15.04
N VAL A 22 8.35 10.45 13.97
CA VAL A 22 8.46 11.90 14.01
C VAL A 22 7.39 12.51 13.10
N ARG A 23 6.68 13.54 13.61
CA ARG A 23 5.74 14.33 12.83
C ARG A 23 6.16 15.80 12.87
N ARG A 24 6.17 16.43 11.70
CA ARG A 24 6.52 17.83 11.53
C ARG A 24 5.51 18.52 10.61
N ALA A 25 5.20 19.76 10.91
CA ALA A 25 4.34 20.59 10.09
C ALA A 25 4.73 22.05 10.24
N ASP A 26 4.58 22.81 9.17
CA ASP A 26 4.67 24.26 9.13
C ASP A 26 3.74 24.79 8.04
N LYS A 27 3.79 26.09 7.73
CA LYS A 27 2.90 26.71 6.74
C LYS A 27 2.98 26.01 5.38
N GLY A 28 1.89 25.35 5.00
CA GLY A 28 1.70 24.72 3.70
C GLY A 28 2.39 23.37 3.50
N TRP A 29 2.99 22.78 4.55
CA TRP A 29 3.55 21.42 4.46
C TRP A 29 3.46 20.66 5.77
N GLN A 30 3.44 19.34 5.64
CA GLN A 30 3.57 18.41 6.75
C GLN A 30 4.23 17.12 6.30
N TYR A 31 4.81 16.40 7.25
CA TYR A 31 5.19 15.01 7.04
C TYR A 31 5.17 14.21 8.35
N TYR A 32 4.98 12.94 8.17
CA TYR A 32 5.22 11.89 9.15
C TYR A 32 6.38 11.04 8.66
N GLY A 33 7.28 10.66 9.54
CA GLY A 33 8.40 9.80 9.25
C GLY A 33 8.70 8.79 10.35
N ILE A 34 9.47 7.77 10.02
CA ILE A 34 9.90 6.70 10.91
C ILE A 34 11.42 6.78 11.02
N ILE A 35 11.94 6.81 12.25
CA ILE A 35 13.37 6.63 12.52
C ILE A 35 13.64 5.13 12.56
N GLU A 36 14.30 4.62 11.54
CA GLU A 36 14.61 3.21 11.43
C GLU A 36 16.08 2.95 11.80
N HIS A 37 16.28 2.06 12.79
CA HIS A 37 17.58 1.58 13.21
C HIS A 37 17.82 0.17 12.66
N GLY A 38 18.61 0.06 11.62
CA GLY A 38 19.06 -1.21 11.07
C GLY A 38 20.50 -1.53 11.52
N ARG A 39 20.94 -2.77 11.29
CA ARG A 39 22.30 -3.22 11.66
C ARG A 39 23.43 -2.35 11.11
N LEU A 40 23.26 -1.78 9.92
CA LEU A 40 24.26 -0.99 9.20
C LEU A 40 23.68 0.31 8.64
N ASN A 41 22.47 0.68 9.04
CA ASN A 41 21.88 1.94 8.63
C ASN A 41 21.00 2.52 9.73
N HIS A 42 21.07 3.83 9.84
CA HIS A 42 20.18 4.62 10.64
C HIS A 42 19.55 5.64 9.68
N ARG A 43 18.24 5.64 9.54
CA ARG A 43 17.59 6.51 8.56
C ARG A 43 16.28 7.10 9.06
N LEU A 44 15.97 8.30 8.57
CA LEU A 44 14.63 8.85 8.61
C LEU A 44 13.93 8.47 7.30
N TYR A 45 12.82 7.74 7.41
CA TYR A 45 12.00 7.35 6.27
C TYR A 45 10.64 8.06 6.30
N VAL A 46 10.28 8.74 5.21
CA VAL A 46 9.03 9.49 5.04
C VAL A 46 8.23 8.85 3.90
N PRO A 47 7.35 7.86 4.19
CA PRO A 47 6.60 7.14 3.18
C PRO A 47 5.52 8.04 2.55
N TYR A 48 5.43 8.12 1.23
CA TYR A 48 4.49 8.96 0.47
C TYR A 48 4.41 10.44 0.91
N GLY A 49 5.49 10.94 1.49
CA GLY A 49 5.64 12.32 1.91
C GLY A 49 6.94 12.96 1.41
N PRO A 50 7.12 14.26 1.66
CA PRO A 50 6.20 15.15 2.39
C PRO A 50 4.93 15.50 1.61
N GLU A 51 3.87 15.92 2.33
CA GLU A 51 2.70 16.59 1.77
C GLU A 51 2.96 18.10 1.75
N ALA A 52 2.72 18.75 0.62
CA ALA A 52 2.96 20.19 0.44
C ALA A 52 1.94 20.81 -0.52
N ASP A 53 1.54 22.05 -0.23
CA ASP A 53 0.54 22.80 -1.00
C ASP A 53 1.10 23.33 -2.33
N ASN A 54 2.41 23.58 -2.36
CA ASN A 54 3.11 24.13 -3.52
C ASN A 54 4.60 23.78 -3.49
N ASP A 55 5.34 24.20 -4.52
CA ASP A 55 6.74 23.88 -4.71
C ASP A 55 7.65 24.47 -3.61
N ALA A 56 7.37 25.69 -3.16
CA ALA A 56 8.16 26.33 -2.09
C ALA A 56 7.96 25.59 -0.75
N ALA A 57 6.73 25.20 -0.45
CA ALA A 57 6.41 24.40 0.71
C ALA A 57 7.05 23.00 0.65
N GLN A 58 7.07 22.37 -0.53
CA GLN A 58 7.74 21.09 -0.73
C GLN A 58 9.25 21.19 -0.50
N GLU A 59 9.91 22.23 -1.02
CA GLU A 59 11.32 22.47 -0.80
C GLU A 59 11.63 22.72 0.68
N ALA A 60 10.80 23.51 1.36
CA ALA A 60 10.91 23.75 2.80
C ALA A 60 10.79 22.46 3.61
N ALA A 61 9.80 21.61 3.29
CA ALA A 61 9.63 20.31 3.92
C ALA A 61 10.84 19.40 3.71
N LEU A 62 11.39 19.33 2.49
CA LEU A 62 12.59 18.54 2.19
C LEU A 62 13.82 19.02 2.97
N LYS A 63 13.99 20.33 3.13
CA LYS A 63 15.04 20.92 3.97
C LYS A 63 14.86 20.57 5.45
N ASP A 64 13.62 20.62 5.94
CA ASP A 64 13.31 20.21 7.33
C ASP A 64 13.56 18.70 7.53
N ILE A 65 13.19 17.83 6.58
CA ILE A 65 13.48 16.38 6.62
C ILE A 65 15.00 16.14 6.73
N ILE A 66 15.81 16.88 5.97
CA ILE A 66 17.29 16.77 6.05
C ILE A 66 17.78 17.18 7.43
N THR A 67 17.26 18.28 7.97
CA THR A 67 17.63 18.81 9.29
C THR A 67 17.21 17.84 10.40
N THR A 68 15.99 17.35 10.35
CA THR A 68 15.46 16.34 11.28
C THR A 68 16.27 15.04 11.22
N GLY A 69 16.60 14.57 10.01
CA GLY A 69 17.47 13.39 9.86
C GLY A 69 18.82 13.56 10.56
N ARG A 70 19.45 14.75 10.46
CA ARG A 70 20.71 15.07 11.18
C ARG A 70 20.52 15.10 12.69
N GLN A 71 19.43 15.71 13.18
CA GLN A 71 19.12 15.78 14.62
C GLN A 71 18.97 14.38 15.24
N TYR A 72 18.40 13.46 14.49
CA TYR A 72 18.29 12.05 14.94
C TYR A 72 19.50 11.17 14.56
N GLY A 73 20.59 11.76 14.05
CA GLY A 73 21.82 11.04 13.71
C GLY A 73 21.67 10.06 12.54
N ALA A 74 20.71 10.28 11.65
CA ALA A 74 20.49 9.40 10.52
C ALA A 74 21.67 9.42 9.53
N ASP A 75 22.01 8.27 8.97
CA ASP A 75 23.03 8.14 7.93
C ASP A 75 22.54 8.69 6.60
N PHE A 76 21.23 8.63 6.37
CA PHE A 76 20.54 9.22 5.22
C PHE A 76 19.05 9.41 5.52
N VAL A 77 18.42 10.26 4.73
CA VAL A 77 16.96 10.37 4.70
C VAL A 77 16.42 9.73 3.42
N ARG A 78 15.24 9.13 3.53
CA ARG A 78 14.53 8.49 2.42
C ARG A 78 13.12 9.04 2.34
N VAL A 79 12.67 9.38 1.14
CA VAL A 79 11.35 9.93 0.88
C VAL A 79 10.72 9.25 -0.34
N ASP A 80 9.40 9.10 -0.35
CA ASP A 80 8.60 8.65 -1.50
C ASP A 80 7.57 9.73 -1.85
N PRO A 81 7.96 10.90 -2.38
CA PRO A 81 7.02 12.00 -2.57
C PRO A 81 6.02 11.69 -3.69
N ARG A 82 4.74 12.01 -3.46
CA ARG A 82 3.65 11.86 -4.42
C ARG A 82 3.60 13.05 -5.41
N THR A 83 4.72 13.36 -6.01
CA THR A 83 4.87 14.40 -7.02
C THR A 83 5.42 13.82 -8.31
N THR A 84 5.30 14.56 -9.39
CA THR A 84 5.95 14.28 -10.67
C THR A 84 7.20 15.14 -10.89
N ARG A 85 7.51 16.07 -9.96
CA ARG A 85 8.58 17.06 -10.08
C ARG A 85 9.87 16.58 -9.42
N LEU A 86 10.93 16.49 -10.21
CA LEU A 86 12.24 15.96 -9.80
C LEU A 86 13.22 17.04 -9.35
N GLU A 87 13.10 18.26 -9.90
CA GLU A 87 14.12 19.31 -9.81
C GLU A 87 14.53 19.66 -8.37
N GLN A 88 13.54 19.82 -7.49
CA GLN A 88 13.79 20.17 -6.09
C GLN A 88 14.58 19.09 -5.34
N LEU A 89 14.28 17.82 -5.59
CA LEU A 89 14.99 16.69 -5.00
C LEU A 89 16.45 16.67 -5.49
N GLN A 90 16.64 16.84 -6.80
CA GLN A 90 17.97 16.85 -7.41
C GLN A 90 18.82 18.03 -6.91
N ASN A 91 18.24 19.24 -6.86
CA ASN A 91 18.91 20.44 -6.35
C ASN A 91 19.33 20.32 -4.88
N LEU A 92 18.55 19.61 -4.06
CA LEU A 92 18.90 19.28 -2.68
C LEU A 92 19.83 18.06 -2.57
N GLY A 93 20.25 17.47 -3.69
CA GLY A 93 21.21 16.36 -3.77
C GLY A 93 20.62 15.01 -3.35
N PHE A 94 19.30 14.83 -3.46
CA PHE A 94 18.69 13.52 -3.40
C PHE A 94 19.04 12.71 -4.66
N ARG A 95 19.07 11.40 -4.52
CA ARG A 95 19.35 10.44 -5.59
C ARG A 95 18.24 9.42 -5.66
N LYS A 96 17.87 9.01 -6.87
CA LYS A 96 16.89 7.95 -7.08
C LYS A 96 17.37 6.66 -6.41
N ALA A 97 16.49 5.99 -5.69
CA ALA A 97 16.74 4.71 -5.04
C ALA A 97 15.71 3.66 -5.49
N LYS A 98 15.93 2.41 -5.08
CA LYS A 98 14.95 1.34 -5.33
C LYS A 98 13.67 1.65 -4.56
N SER A 99 12.54 1.63 -5.25
CA SER A 99 11.24 1.92 -4.68
C SER A 99 10.89 0.94 -3.54
N LEU A 100 10.47 1.51 -2.41
CA LEU A 100 9.91 0.76 -1.28
C LEU A 100 8.39 0.72 -1.36
N GLN A 101 7.79 1.87 -1.63
CA GLN A 101 6.37 1.95 -1.91
C GLN A 101 6.14 1.78 -3.41
N PRO A 102 4.98 1.29 -3.82
CA PRO A 102 4.60 1.29 -5.22
C PRO A 102 4.71 2.70 -5.82
N ASP A 103 5.43 2.84 -6.90
CA ASP A 103 5.57 4.10 -7.64
C ASP A 103 4.51 4.27 -8.74
N ARG A 104 3.62 3.30 -8.89
CA ARG A 104 2.49 3.34 -9.82
C ARG A 104 1.24 2.71 -9.22
N THR A 105 0.10 3.36 -9.42
CA THR A 105 -1.21 2.87 -8.96
C THR A 105 -2.30 3.12 -10.00
N ILE A 106 -3.54 2.69 -9.69
CA ILE A 106 -4.76 3.08 -10.41
C ILE A 106 -5.69 3.73 -9.42
N ILE A 107 -6.20 4.91 -9.76
CA ILE A 107 -7.15 5.66 -8.96
C ILE A 107 -8.48 5.75 -9.70
N ASN A 108 -9.55 5.30 -9.06
CA ASN A 108 -10.91 5.48 -9.51
C ASN A 108 -11.53 6.70 -8.83
N ASP A 109 -12.16 7.56 -9.62
CA ASP A 109 -13.10 8.56 -9.12
C ASP A 109 -14.40 7.84 -8.72
N VAL A 110 -14.78 7.98 -7.45
CA VAL A 110 -15.98 7.36 -6.89
C VAL A 110 -17.03 8.41 -6.47
N THR A 111 -16.92 9.63 -6.99
CA THR A 111 -17.91 10.70 -6.76
C THR A 111 -19.19 10.49 -7.58
N MET A 112 -19.14 9.65 -8.61
CA MET A 112 -20.27 9.29 -9.47
C MET A 112 -21.16 8.27 -8.76
N ASP A 113 -22.41 8.11 -9.27
CA ASP A 113 -23.32 7.08 -8.78
C ASP A 113 -22.82 5.64 -9.06
N HIS A 114 -23.46 4.66 -8.43
CA HIS A 114 -23.09 3.24 -8.53
C HIS A 114 -23.12 2.72 -9.97
N ASP A 115 -24.10 3.15 -10.78
CA ASP A 115 -24.23 2.71 -12.17
C ASP A 115 -23.09 3.23 -13.02
N ALA A 116 -22.70 4.50 -12.85
CA ALA A 116 -21.57 5.09 -13.54
C ALA A 116 -20.23 4.49 -13.08
N ILE A 117 -20.04 4.25 -11.78
CA ILE A 117 -18.87 3.54 -11.24
C ILE A 117 -18.77 2.14 -11.88
N LEU A 118 -19.86 1.40 -11.91
CA LEU A 118 -19.91 0.06 -12.48
C LEU A 118 -19.70 0.07 -14.00
N ALA A 119 -20.20 1.10 -14.71
CA ALA A 119 -20.01 1.24 -16.15
C ALA A 119 -18.55 1.41 -16.55
N ASN A 120 -17.72 2.04 -15.71
CA ASN A 120 -16.27 2.19 -15.94
C ASN A 120 -15.51 0.87 -15.87
N ALA A 121 -16.07 -0.15 -15.20
CA ALA A 121 -15.46 -1.47 -15.13
C ALA A 121 -15.66 -2.26 -16.43
N LYS A 122 -14.75 -3.20 -16.72
CA LYS A 122 -14.85 -4.13 -17.85
C LYS A 122 -16.13 -4.96 -17.78
N GLN A 123 -16.64 -5.38 -18.95
CA GLN A 123 -17.86 -6.20 -19.04
C GLN A 123 -17.82 -7.46 -18.14
N ALA A 124 -16.67 -8.12 -18.05
CA ALA A 124 -16.47 -9.29 -17.20
C ALA A 124 -16.71 -8.99 -15.72
N VAL A 125 -16.29 -7.83 -15.22
CA VAL A 125 -16.53 -7.39 -13.83
C VAL A 125 -18.01 -7.14 -13.61
N ARG A 126 -18.67 -6.42 -14.53
CA ARG A 126 -20.12 -6.17 -14.46
C ARG A 126 -20.95 -7.44 -14.49
N TYR A 127 -20.55 -8.41 -15.31
CA TYR A 127 -21.17 -9.74 -15.34
C TYR A 127 -20.98 -10.48 -14.01
N THR A 128 -19.74 -10.48 -13.47
CA THR A 128 -19.41 -11.12 -12.20
C THR A 128 -20.19 -10.51 -11.05
N TRP A 129 -20.33 -9.19 -11.00
CA TRP A 129 -21.13 -8.50 -10.00
C TRP A 129 -22.59 -9.02 -10.00
N ARG A 130 -23.27 -8.98 -11.17
CA ARG A 130 -24.65 -9.44 -11.30
C ARG A 130 -24.80 -10.93 -10.98
N LYS A 131 -23.83 -11.74 -11.37
CA LYS A 131 -23.81 -13.18 -11.08
C LYS A 131 -23.78 -13.45 -9.57
N ASN A 132 -22.93 -12.72 -8.83
CA ASN A 132 -22.83 -12.87 -7.38
C ASN A 132 -24.10 -12.42 -6.67
N GLN A 133 -24.71 -11.32 -7.08
CA GLN A 133 -26.01 -10.90 -6.54
C GLN A 133 -27.09 -11.96 -6.73
N LYS A 134 -27.20 -12.53 -7.95
CA LYS A 134 -28.15 -13.61 -8.26
C LYS A 134 -27.88 -14.89 -7.47
N ALA A 135 -26.61 -15.16 -7.14
CA ALA A 135 -26.22 -16.32 -6.33
C ALA A 135 -26.45 -16.12 -4.82
N GLY A 136 -26.92 -14.93 -4.40
CA GLY A 136 -27.17 -14.63 -2.99
C GLY A 136 -25.91 -14.30 -2.17
N VAL A 137 -24.82 -13.89 -2.84
CA VAL A 137 -23.62 -13.38 -2.14
C VAL A 137 -23.97 -12.07 -1.45
N ARG A 138 -23.66 -11.96 -0.15
CA ARG A 138 -23.85 -10.76 0.66
C ARG A 138 -22.51 -10.11 0.96
N PHE A 139 -22.50 -8.79 1.11
CA PHE A 139 -21.30 -8.01 1.37
C PHE A 139 -21.44 -7.28 2.72
N HIS A 140 -20.38 -7.35 3.52
CA HIS A 140 -20.34 -6.81 4.87
C HIS A 140 -19.15 -5.87 5.02
N THR A 141 -19.29 -4.85 5.86
CA THR A 141 -18.19 -4.00 6.31
C THR A 141 -18.13 -4.05 7.82
N SER A 142 -16.96 -4.24 8.37
CA SER A 142 -16.74 -4.27 9.81
C SER A 142 -15.57 -3.36 10.22
N TYR A 143 -15.73 -2.76 11.37
CA TYR A 143 -14.69 -2.02 12.10
C TYR A 143 -14.41 -2.66 13.48
N GLU A 144 -14.96 -3.85 13.72
CA GLU A 144 -14.69 -4.62 14.94
C GLU A 144 -13.32 -5.32 14.79
N PRO A 145 -12.35 -5.03 15.68
CA PRO A 145 -11.01 -5.63 15.58
C PRO A 145 -11.00 -7.16 15.56
N ALA A 146 -11.94 -7.80 16.27
CA ALA A 146 -12.03 -9.26 16.31
C ALA A 146 -12.34 -9.88 14.94
N ASP A 147 -13.01 -9.17 14.04
CA ASP A 147 -13.37 -9.68 12.71
C ASP A 147 -12.16 -9.86 11.79
N ILE A 148 -10.97 -9.38 12.19
CA ILE A 148 -9.72 -9.61 11.46
C ILE A 148 -9.42 -11.09 11.28
N GLU A 149 -9.93 -11.96 12.15
CA GLU A 149 -9.74 -13.41 12.05
C GLU A 149 -10.33 -13.98 10.75
N ILE A 150 -11.41 -13.38 10.23
CA ILE A 150 -12.00 -13.73 8.92
C ILE A 150 -10.96 -13.57 7.80
N PHE A 151 -10.18 -12.51 7.86
CA PHE A 151 -9.10 -12.27 6.89
C PHE A 151 -7.92 -13.21 7.13
N LEU A 152 -7.54 -13.45 8.38
CA LEU A 152 -6.39 -14.29 8.75
C LEU A 152 -6.59 -15.73 8.28
N ASP A 153 -7.76 -16.29 8.47
CA ASP A 153 -8.08 -17.65 7.98
C ASP A 153 -7.90 -17.76 6.46
N MET A 154 -8.39 -16.76 5.71
CA MET A 154 -8.28 -16.76 4.25
C MET A 154 -6.85 -16.52 3.76
N ILE A 155 -6.11 -15.61 4.39
CA ILE A 155 -4.73 -15.32 3.95
C ILE A 155 -3.79 -16.49 4.23
N HIS A 156 -4.04 -17.27 5.27
CA HIS A 156 -3.31 -18.52 5.54
C HIS A 156 -3.56 -19.57 4.45
N ASP A 157 -4.82 -19.71 3.98
CA ASP A 157 -5.13 -20.59 2.85
C ASP A 157 -4.40 -20.14 1.57
N VAL A 158 -4.44 -18.84 1.28
CA VAL A 158 -3.70 -18.26 0.15
C VAL A 158 -2.19 -18.52 0.28
N ALA A 159 -1.60 -18.29 1.47
CA ALA A 159 -0.18 -18.49 1.72
C ALA A 159 0.25 -19.96 1.51
N LYS A 160 -0.53 -20.92 2.03
CA LYS A 160 -0.28 -22.35 1.83
C LYS A 160 -0.28 -22.74 0.34
N ARG A 161 -1.22 -22.17 -0.43
CA ARG A 161 -1.41 -22.50 -1.85
C ARG A 161 -0.40 -21.84 -2.77
N THR A 162 0.05 -20.63 -2.44
CA THR A 162 0.90 -19.83 -3.35
C THR A 162 2.35 -19.74 -2.91
N GLY A 163 2.68 -20.13 -1.67
CA GLY A 163 4.01 -19.93 -1.07
C GLY A 163 4.29 -18.46 -0.70
N MET A 164 3.29 -17.58 -0.76
CA MET A 164 3.39 -16.19 -0.34
C MET A 164 3.70 -16.11 1.16
N GLN A 165 4.50 -15.10 1.55
CA GLN A 165 4.78 -14.78 2.95
C GLN A 165 4.01 -13.51 3.32
N PRO A 166 2.86 -13.60 4.00
CA PRO A 166 2.13 -12.43 4.52
C PRO A 166 2.87 -11.82 5.71
N HIS A 167 2.40 -10.64 6.16
CA HIS A 167 2.75 -10.16 7.49
C HIS A 167 2.27 -11.16 8.57
N SER A 168 2.83 -11.07 9.77
CA SER A 168 2.43 -11.93 10.89
C SER A 168 0.99 -11.62 11.32
N ASP A 169 0.33 -12.62 11.92
CA ASP A 169 -1.00 -12.44 12.52
C ASP A 169 -1.01 -11.32 13.55
N ALA A 170 0.03 -11.24 14.38
CA ALA A 170 0.19 -10.18 15.37
C ALA A 170 0.19 -8.78 14.72
N TYR A 171 0.81 -8.63 13.55
CA TYR A 171 0.77 -7.38 12.78
C TYR A 171 -0.67 -7.01 12.38
N PHE A 172 -1.43 -7.97 11.83
CA PHE A 172 -2.81 -7.70 11.38
C PHE A 172 -3.76 -7.46 12.55
N ARG A 173 -3.64 -8.22 13.66
CA ARG A 173 -4.44 -7.99 14.88
C ARG A 173 -4.18 -6.60 15.46
N GLN A 174 -2.92 -6.23 15.62
CA GLN A 174 -2.58 -4.90 16.15
C GLN A 174 -2.99 -3.77 15.18
N MET A 175 -2.91 -4.00 13.86
CA MET A 175 -3.45 -3.07 12.86
C MET A 175 -4.95 -2.87 13.04
N ALA A 176 -5.71 -3.95 13.21
CA ALA A 176 -7.15 -3.88 13.45
C ALA A 176 -7.48 -3.17 14.77
N GLU A 177 -6.80 -3.53 15.86
CA GLU A 177 -6.98 -2.89 17.18
C GLU A 177 -6.76 -1.36 17.14
N VAL A 178 -5.78 -0.90 16.38
CA VAL A 178 -5.44 0.53 16.33
C VAL A 178 -6.26 1.29 15.30
N LEU A 179 -6.44 0.74 14.09
CA LEU A 179 -6.99 1.49 12.95
C LEU A 179 -8.51 1.34 12.78
N PHE A 180 -9.09 0.19 13.13
CA PHE A 180 -10.54 -0.04 12.93
C PHE A 180 -11.41 0.89 13.78
N PRO A 181 -11.18 1.04 15.09
CA PRO A 181 -11.96 1.97 15.92
C PRO A 181 -11.86 3.43 15.46
N ARG A 182 -10.76 3.77 14.76
CA ARG A 182 -10.53 5.11 14.17
C ARG A 182 -11.13 5.27 12.78
N LYS A 183 -11.72 4.21 12.22
CA LYS A 183 -12.19 4.15 10.83
C LYS A 183 -11.11 4.51 9.79
N ALA A 184 -9.84 4.39 10.18
CA ALA A 184 -8.68 4.58 9.30
C ALA A 184 -8.32 3.32 8.51
N ALA A 185 -8.87 2.19 8.90
CA ALA A 185 -8.94 0.93 8.16
C ALA A 185 -10.22 0.20 8.52
N GLY A 186 -10.58 -0.80 7.72
CA GLY A 186 -11.70 -1.68 8.00
C GLY A 186 -11.59 -2.97 7.20
N LEU A 187 -12.39 -3.94 7.57
CA LEU A 187 -12.55 -5.20 6.87
C LEU A 187 -13.85 -5.17 6.07
N MET A 188 -13.76 -5.48 4.79
CA MET A 188 -14.93 -5.89 4.00
C MET A 188 -14.83 -7.38 3.69
N TYR A 189 -15.95 -8.08 3.74
CA TYR A 189 -15.98 -9.48 3.39
C TYR A 189 -17.30 -9.87 2.70
N ALA A 190 -17.22 -10.90 1.88
CA ALA A 190 -18.36 -11.47 1.18
C ALA A 190 -18.71 -12.81 1.82
N THR A 191 -20.03 -13.07 1.99
CA THR A 191 -20.54 -14.36 2.44
C THR A 191 -21.42 -14.99 1.37
N LEU A 192 -21.40 -16.32 1.32
CA LEU A 192 -22.33 -17.16 0.58
C LEU A 192 -22.84 -18.21 1.56
N GLU A 193 -24.18 -18.32 1.72
CA GLU A 193 -24.79 -19.22 2.71
C GLU A 193 -24.20 -18.98 4.13
N ASP A 194 -24.07 -17.71 4.49
CA ASP A 194 -23.50 -17.16 5.74
C ASP A 194 -22.03 -17.55 6.02
N LYS A 195 -21.34 -18.19 5.06
CA LYS A 195 -19.92 -18.52 5.16
C LYS A 195 -19.08 -17.48 4.45
N PRO A 196 -18.02 -16.93 5.08
CA PRO A 196 -17.09 -16.05 4.42
C PRO A 196 -16.39 -16.71 3.24
N VAL A 197 -16.33 -16.02 2.08
CA VAL A 197 -15.76 -16.54 0.82
C VAL A 197 -14.68 -15.65 0.22
N ALA A 198 -14.69 -14.36 0.55
CA ALA A 198 -13.66 -13.39 0.17
C ALA A 198 -13.57 -12.28 1.22
N SER A 199 -12.40 -11.70 1.40
CA SER A 199 -12.16 -10.60 2.32
C SER A 199 -11.18 -9.57 1.74
N LEU A 200 -11.30 -8.32 2.19
CA LEU A 200 -10.55 -7.16 1.77
C LEU A 200 -10.33 -6.24 2.97
N ILE A 201 -9.09 -5.90 3.26
CA ILE A 201 -8.74 -4.82 4.19
C ILE A 201 -8.51 -3.56 3.37
N PHE A 202 -9.18 -2.48 3.73
CA PHE A 202 -8.94 -1.16 3.17
C PHE A 202 -8.34 -0.21 4.21
N PHE A 203 -7.59 0.79 3.71
CA PHE A 203 -7.21 1.95 4.50
C PHE A 203 -7.98 3.18 4.04
N SER A 204 -8.16 4.16 4.92
CA SER A 204 -8.83 5.42 4.60
C SER A 204 -8.08 6.61 5.18
N ASP A 205 -7.98 7.68 4.39
CA ASP A 205 -7.56 9.00 4.85
C ASP A 205 -8.72 10.01 4.92
N GLY A 206 -9.96 9.50 4.78
CA GLY A 206 -11.20 10.29 4.74
C GLY A 206 -11.55 10.86 3.37
N THR A 207 -10.60 10.90 2.42
CA THR A 207 -10.83 11.33 1.04
C THR A 207 -10.64 10.19 0.05
N THR A 208 -9.65 9.34 0.32
CA THR A 208 -9.28 8.18 -0.50
C THR A 208 -9.44 6.91 0.33
N MET A 209 -10.13 5.93 -0.23
CA MET A 209 -10.14 4.57 0.27
C MET A 209 -9.14 3.73 -0.53
N ALA A 210 -8.19 3.08 0.13
CA ALA A 210 -7.13 2.32 -0.51
C ALA A 210 -7.32 0.81 -0.34
N TYR A 211 -7.23 0.06 -1.43
CA TYR A 211 -7.22 -1.41 -1.47
C TYR A 211 -5.88 -1.93 -0.95
N ALA A 212 -5.84 -2.42 0.28
CA ALA A 212 -4.58 -2.77 0.95
C ALA A 212 -4.25 -4.27 0.85
N HIS A 213 -5.10 -5.13 1.42
CA HIS A 213 -4.90 -6.57 1.45
C HIS A 213 -6.19 -7.27 1.05
N ALA A 214 -6.08 -8.40 0.36
CA ALA A 214 -7.25 -9.21 0.02
C ALA A 214 -6.91 -10.70 0.01
N ALA A 215 -7.89 -11.51 0.39
CA ALA A 215 -7.80 -12.95 0.36
C ALA A 215 -9.15 -13.56 -0.03
N SER A 216 -9.14 -14.74 -0.62
CA SER A 216 -10.35 -15.49 -0.96
C SER A 216 -10.07 -16.99 -1.03
N TYR A 217 -11.05 -17.78 -0.63
CA TYR A 217 -11.00 -19.22 -0.81
C TYR A 217 -11.15 -19.63 -2.28
N THR A 218 -10.55 -20.76 -2.63
CA THR A 218 -10.58 -21.28 -4.01
C THR A 218 -11.91 -21.98 -4.34
N ALA A 219 -12.64 -22.43 -3.33
CA ALA A 219 -13.84 -23.26 -3.51
C ALA A 219 -14.91 -22.58 -4.40
N GLN A 220 -15.03 -21.26 -4.35
CA GLN A 220 -16.03 -20.48 -5.11
C GLN A 220 -15.44 -19.77 -6.34
N ARG A 221 -14.38 -20.30 -6.95
CA ARG A 221 -13.71 -19.68 -8.13
C ARG A 221 -14.67 -19.35 -9.28
N ASN A 222 -15.66 -20.20 -9.52
CA ASN A 222 -16.67 -19.99 -10.55
C ASN A 222 -17.53 -18.74 -10.34
N LEU A 223 -17.69 -18.26 -9.10
CA LEU A 223 -18.39 -17.02 -8.76
C LEU A 223 -17.46 -15.81 -8.74
N SER A 224 -16.15 -16.00 -8.54
CA SER A 224 -15.16 -14.92 -8.36
C SER A 224 -15.61 -13.85 -7.33
N PRO A 225 -15.93 -14.24 -6.07
CA PRO A 225 -16.52 -13.35 -5.08
C PRO A 225 -15.59 -12.18 -4.71
N ALA A 226 -14.29 -12.35 -4.82
CA ALA A 226 -13.33 -11.27 -4.64
C ALA A 226 -13.51 -10.11 -5.64
N THR A 227 -13.89 -10.42 -6.89
CA THR A 227 -14.22 -9.38 -7.90
C THR A 227 -15.47 -8.61 -7.50
N ALA A 228 -16.52 -9.31 -7.06
CA ALA A 228 -17.76 -8.66 -6.62
C ALA A 228 -17.54 -7.85 -5.32
N LEU A 229 -16.70 -8.34 -4.41
CA LEU A 229 -16.33 -7.62 -3.19
C LEU A 229 -15.63 -6.29 -3.49
N VAL A 230 -14.75 -6.22 -4.50
CA VAL A 230 -14.13 -4.96 -4.92
C VAL A 230 -15.16 -3.98 -5.50
N VAL A 231 -16.14 -4.47 -6.27
CA VAL A 231 -17.26 -3.60 -6.73
C VAL A 231 -18.03 -3.04 -5.53
N SER A 232 -18.36 -3.90 -4.55
CA SER A 232 -18.99 -3.46 -3.30
C SER A 232 -18.12 -2.43 -2.55
N ALA A 233 -16.80 -2.58 -2.56
CA ALA A 233 -15.90 -1.63 -1.93
C ALA A 233 -15.86 -0.27 -2.66
N LEU A 234 -15.96 -0.24 -3.98
CA LEU A 234 -16.10 1.01 -4.76
C LEU A 234 -17.40 1.74 -4.41
N PHE A 235 -18.51 1.00 -4.30
CA PHE A 235 -19.81 1.56 -3.89
C PHE A 235 -19.77 2.06 -2.44
N TYR A 236 -19.19 1.28 -1.55
CA TYR A 236 -19.02 1.69 -0.16
C TYR A 236 -18.18 2.97 -0.03
N ALA A 237 -17.11 3.11 -0.82
CA ALA A 237 -16.32 4.33 -0.84
C ALA A 237 -17.16 5.54 -1.28
N HIS A 238 -18.01 5.39 -2.32
CA HIS A 238 -18.97 6.41 -2.74
C HIS A 238 -19.94 6.76 -1.59
N ASP A 239 -20.62 5.75 -1.03
CA ASP A 239 -21.66 5.91 -0.01
C ASP A 239 -21.15 6.57 1.28
N THR A 240 -19.86 6.38 1.58
CA THR A 240 -19.18 6.99 2.74
C THR A 240 -18.50 8.32 2.43
N GLY A 241 -18.72 8.89 1.23
CA GLY A 241 -18.27 10.23 0.85
C GLY A 241 -16.78 10.33 0.47
N HIS A 242 -16.12 9.22 0.20
CA HIS A 242 -14.79 9.26 -0.39
C HIS A 242 -14.87 9.78 -1.83
N LYS A 243 -13.81 10.47 -2.27
CA LYS A 243 -13.70 10.95 -3.64
C LYS A 243 -12.99 9.97 -4.55
N PHE A 244 -12.07 9.20 -3.97
CA PHE A 244 -11.19 8.32 -4.71
C PHE A 244 -11.10 6.93 -4.09
N PHE A 245 -10.93 5.93 -4.96
CA PHE A 245 -10.53 4.58 -4.58
C PHE A 245 -9.20 4.25 -5.23
N ASP A 246 -8.18 4.03 -4.41
CA ASP A 246 -6.81 3.75 -4.84
C ASP A 246 -6.55 2.25 -4.77
N PHE A 247 -6.27 1.63 -5.90
CA PHE A 247 -5.94 0.21 -5.97
C PHE A 247 -4.56 -0.14 -5.42
N TYR A 248 -3.77 0.84 -5.04
CA TYR A 248 -2.47 0.65 -4.40
C TYR A 248 -1.57 -0.35 -5.15
N GLY A 249 -0.56 0.10 -5.81
CA GLY A 249 0.46 -0.72 -6.47
C GLY A 249 0.00 -1.56 -7.66
N ILE A 250 0.52 -1.19 -8.84
CA ILE A 250 0.46 -1.99 -10.05
C ILE A 250 1.87 -2.09 -10.66
N ALA A 251 2.08 -3.11 -11.49
CA ALA A 251 3.30 -3.21 -12.28
C ALA A 251 3.34 -2.12 -13.38
N PRO A 252 4.54 -1.66 -13.79
CA PRO A 252 4.72 -0.92 -15.03
C PRO A 252 4.10 -1.63 -16.25
N ASP A 253 3.80 -0.88 -17.31
CA ASP A 253 3.14 -1.47 -18.50
C ASP A 253 4.02 -2.44 -19.27
N ASP A 254 5.33 -2.21 -19.27
CA ASP A 254 6.30 -2.94 -20.09
C ASP A 254 6.92 -4.14 -19.38
N VAL A 255 6.30 -4.65 -18.32
CA VAL A 255 6.83 -5.82 -17.62
C VAL A 255 6.52 -7.12 -18.37
N PRO A 256 7.42 -8.12 -18.31
CA PRO A 256 7.16 -9.45 -18.86
C PRO A 256 5.89 -10.09 -18.30
N LYS A 257 5.24 -10.95 -19.07
CA LYS A 257 3.99 -11.64 -18.65
C LYS A 257 4.14 -12.50 -17.38
N ASP A 258 5.34 -12.95 -17.10
CA ASP A 258 5.71 -13.72 -15.91
C ASP A 258 6.10 -12.83 -14.71
N HIS A 259 6.00 -11.52 -14.83
CA HIS A 259 6.22 -10.61 -13.71
C HIS A 259 5.29 -10.93 -12.55
N PRO A 260 5.78 -10.99 -11.28
CA PRO A 260 4.98 -11.38 -10.12
C PRO A 260 3.69 -10.58 -9.93
N TRP A 261 3.65 -9.34 -10.42
CA TRP A 261 2.50 -8.44 -10.31
C TRP A 261 1.62 -8.38 -11.57
N ALA A 262 1.92 -9.12 -12.63
CA ALA A 262 1.16 -9.06 -13.88
C ALA A 262 -0.32 -9.43 -13.66
N GLY A 263 -0.59 -10.51 -12.92
CA GLY A 263 -1.94 -10.95 -12.58
C GLY A 263 -2.72 -9.92 -11.76
N PHE A 264 -2.09 -9.35 -10.72
CA PHE A 264 -2.71 -8.29 -9.90
C PHE A 264 -2.99 -7.03 -10.71
N THR A 265 -2.06 -6.64 -11.58
CA THR A 265 -2.21 -5.48 -12.44
C THR A 265 -3.39 -5.66 -13.39
N HIS A 266 -3.50 -6.83 -14.04
CA HIS A 266 -4.63 -7.13 -14.91
C HIS A 266 -5.97 -7.10 -14.16
N PHE A 267 -6.02 -7.68 -12.96
CA PHE A 267 -7.19 -7.64 -12.08
C PHE A 267 -7.59 -6.22 -11.75
N LYS A 268 -6.66 -5.39 -11.23
CA LYS A 268 -6.94 -4.01 -10.84
C LYS A 268 -7.36 -3.14 -12.02
N LYS A 269 -6.72 -3.27 -13.19
CA LYS A 269 -7.11 -2.58 -14.44
C LYS A 269 -8.51 -2.94 -14.93
N SER A 270 -9.09 -4.05 -14.46
CA SER A 270 -10.43 -4.47 -14.89
C SER A 270 -11.56 -3.62 -14.29
N PHE A 271 -11.30 -2.89 -13.22
CA PHE A 271 -12.26 -2.02 -12.57
C PHE A 271 -12.29 -0.59 -13.11
N GLY A 272 -11.49 -0.30 -14.15
CA GLY A 272 -11.36 1.05 -14.71
C GLY A 272 -10.36 1.89 -13.90
N GLY A 273 -10.59 3.20 -13.90
CA GLY A 273 -9.71 4.17 -13.22
C GLY A 273 -8.55 4.65 -14.07
N THR A 274 -7.82 5.63 -13.54
CA THR A 274 -6.70 6.29 -14.21
C THR A 274 -5.38 5.82 -13.58
N PRO A 275 -4.44 5.30 -14.36
CA PRO A 275 -3.09 5.04 -13.87
C PRO A 275 -2.39 6.33 -13.43
N VAL A 276 -1.70 6.28 -12.30
CA VAL A 276 -0.93 7.40 -11.76
C VAL A 276 0.49 6.91 -11.47
N ASP A 277 1.47 7.61 -12.04
CA ASP A 277 2.89 7.35 -11.82
C ASP A 277 3.47 8.41 -10.87
N TYR A 278 4.19 7.94 -9.85
CA TYR A 278 4.95 8.77 -8.92
C TYR A 278 6.44 8.66 -9.24
N ILE A 279 7.21 9.63 -8.78
CA ILE A 279 8.67 9.62 -9.00
C ILE A 279 9.40 8.54 -8.20
N GLY A 280 8.68 7.83 -7.31
CA GLY A 280 9.19 6.74 -6.46
C GLY A 280 10.15 7.21 -5.38
N THR A 281 11.02 6.31 -4.92
CA THR A 281 11.89 6.52 -3.75
C THR A 281 13.13 7.32 -4.08
N TRP A 282 13.45 8.27 -3.20
CA TRP A 282 14.63 9.13 -3.27
C TRP A 282 15.36 9.15 -1.93
N GLU A 283 16.70 9.20 -1.98
CA GLU A 283 17.57 9.20 -0.81
C GLU A 283 18.55 10.37 -0.83
N LYS A 284 18.75 11.01 0.33
CA LYS A 284 19.78 12.01 0.55
C LYS A 284 20.76 11.48 1.60
N PRO A 285 22.01 11.17 1.22
CA PRO A 285 23.08 10.84 2.16
C PRO A 285 23.35 12.01 3.11
N LEU A 286 23.39 11.73 4.42
CA LEU A 286 23.83 12.66 5.46
C LEU A 286 25.24 12.31 5.94
N HIS A 287 25.59 11.01 5.95
CA HIS A 287 26.92 10.47 6.19
C HIS A 287 27.40 9.63 4.99
N PRO A 288 28.10 10.24 3.99
CA PRO A 288 28.38 9.58 2.71
C PRO A 288 29.12 8.25 2.80
N LEU A 289 30.05 8.08 3.74
CA LEU A 289 30.79 6.81 3.92
C LEU A 289 29.88 5.69 4.42
N ARG A 290 29.07 5.95 5.47
CA ARG A 290 28.13 4.97 6.03
C ARG A 290 27.05 4.59 4.99
N TYR A 291 26.57 5.57 4.24
CA TYR A 291 25.63 5.36 3.15
C TYR A 291 26.22 4.45 2.06
N ARG A 292 27.47 4.64 1.65
CA ARG A 292 28.16 3.75 0.67
C ARG A 292 28.31 2.34 1.21
N LEU A 293 28.74 2.19 2.47
CA LEU A 293 28.88 0.88 3.13
C LEU A 293 27.54 0.13 3.21
N TYR A 294 26.45 0.84 3.54
CA TYR A 294 25.11 0.26 3.55
C TYR A 294 24.71 -0.28 2.17
N HIS A 295 24.88 0.50 1.09
CA HIS A 295 24.52 0.04 -0.25
C HIS A 295 25.41 -1.12 -0.73
N LEU A 296 26.68 -1.12 -0.39
CA LEU A 296 27.56 -2.24 -0.70
C LEU A 296 27.09 -3.52 0.02
N TYR A 297 26.79 -3.42 1.31
CA TYR A 297 26.22 -4.53 2.08
C TYR A 297 24.91 -5.03 1.46
N GLN A 298 24.00 -4.15 1.09
CA GLN A 298 22.73 -4.52 0.46
C GLN A 298 22.94 -5.26 -0.87
N ALA A 299 23.87 -4.80 -1.71
CA ALA A 299 24.20 -5.44 -2.97
C ALA A 299 24.77 -6.85 -2.75
N LEU A 300 25.70 -7.02 -1.81
CA LEU A 300 26.25 -8.32 -1.44
C LEU A 300 25.18 -9.26 -0.88
N TYR A 301 24.34 -8.77 0.02
CA TYR A 301 23.25 -9.57 0.60
C TYR A 301 22.25 -10.06 -0.46
N GLN A 302 21.86 -9.17 -1.40
CA GLN A 302 20.96 -9.54 -2.50
C GLN A 302 21.62 -10.57 -3.44
N HIS A 303 22.91 -10.43 -3.73
CA HIS A 303 23.65 -11.38 -4.54
C HIS A 303 23.71 -12.77 -3.89
N VAL A 304 24.05 -12.86 -2.61
CA VAL A 304 24.06 -14.13 -1.87
C VAL A 304 22.68 -14.76 -1.82
N ARG A 305 21.62 -13.96 -1.60
CA ARG A 305 20.23 -14.44 -1.60
C ARG A 305 19.81 -15.01 -2.95
N SER A 306 20.18 -14.37 -4.05
CA SER A 306 19.88 -14.83 -5.41
C SER A 306 20.58 -16.16 -5.74
N LEU A 307 21.83 -16.32 -5.32
CA LEU A 307 22.58 -17.59 -5.47
C LEU A 307 21.93 -18.74 -4.68
N ARG A 308 21.52 -18.50 -3.43
CA ARG A 308 20.81 -19.51 -2.62
C ARG A 308 19.48 -19.92 -3.26
N GLN A 309 18.70 -18.99 -3.80
CA GLN A 309 17.46 -19.29 -4.51
C GLN A 309 17.70 -20.07 -5.82
N ALA A 310 18.74 -19.73 -6.56
CA ALA A 310 19.12 -20.47 -7.77
C ALA A 310 19.57 -21.91 -7.46
N SER A 311 20.33 -22.10 -6.40
CA SER A 311 20.77 -23.42 -5.90
C SER A 311 19.58 -24.28 -5.46
N TYR A 312 18.64 -23.70 -4.68
CA TYR A 312 17.43 -24.41 -4.25
C TYR A 312 16.56 -24.88 -5.42
N ARG A 313 16.39 -24.03 -6.45
CA ARG A 313 15.64 -24.40 -7.67
C ARG A 313 16.32 -25.48 -8.49
N ARG A 314 17.66 -25.63 -8.43
CA ARG A 314 18.41 -26.70 -9.13
C ARG A 314 18.32 -28.05 -8.40
N SER A 315 18.20 -28.04 -7.07
CA SER A 315 18.13 -29.27 -6.27
C SER A 315 16.71 -29.86 -6.17
N HIS A 316 15.68 -29.15 -6.69
CA HIS A 316 14.28 -29.58 -6.67
C HIS A 316 13.65 -29.67 -8.07
N LYS A 317 14.48 -29.68 -9.11
CA LYS A 317 14.16 -30.13 -10.48
C LYS A 317 14.75 -31.51 -10.71
#